data_c2ef526c3567f3f0b6ed20b536e6bf4f
#
_entry.id   c2ef526c3567f3f0b6ed20b536e6bf4f
#
_cell.length_a   1.000
_cell.length_b   1.000
_cell.length_c   1.000
_cell.angle_alpha   90.00
_cell.angle_beta   90.00
_cell.angle_gamma   90.00
#
_symmetry.space_group_name_H-M   'P 1'
#
loop_
_entity.id
_entity.type
_entity.pdbx_description
1 polymer ?
#
loop_
_entity_poly.entity_id
_entity_poly.type
_entity_poly.pdbx_seq_one_letter_code
_entity_poly.pdbx_strand_id
1 'polypeptide(L)'
;MLLLTAGTGSAAAAAGWSWQSTPDSVALRQDQQTVWQFNFGTNETKPCFHPVALPGGPVLTWYRPPDHPWHRALWFSWKFINGVNYWEENPKTGLAAGRTEWNPPARELRPDFSARLVLDLTYRPENAQPVMTEHRAIECAPPDERGFIVQDWTLTFTALGSDVFLDRTPLPNEPGGQVYGGYAGLSVRLVQEMGDVRLTAREGPIAFTAGRYRGQASALDYAGTIDGRAAGVAILDHPENLNAPSPWYAINDNAMRYFSPAVICYQPHTLKAGRSLTLRYRVIAHPGRWDAAKLQSESKRYLGQQKLSDQ
;
A
#
# COMPACT_ATOMS: atom_id res chain seq x y z
N MET A 1 36.82 4.94 -48.61
CA MET A 1 35.35 4.77 -48.60
C MET A 1 35.01 3.78 -47.48
N LEU A 2 34.81 4.26 -46.25
CA LEU A 2 34.49 3.46 -45.09
C LEU A 2 32.98 3.36 -44.96
N LEU A 3 32.41 2.18 -45.08
CA LEU A 3 31.01 1.93 -44.75
C LEU A 3 30.87 1.80 -43.21
N LEU A 4 30.17 2.76 -42.59
CA LEU A 4 29.65 2.61 -41.26
C LEU A 4 28.37 1.73 -41.34
N THR A 5 28.44 0.52 -40.80
CA THR A 5 27.24 -0.29 -40.51
C THR A 5 26.64 0.21 -39.22
N ALA A 6 25.51 0.90 -39.32
CA ALA A 6 24.66 1.21 -38.15
C ALA A 6 24.04 -0.09 -37.63
N GLY A 7 24.51 -0.54 -36.48
CA GLY A 7 23.89 -1.62 -35.77
C GLY A 7 22.52 -1.17 -35.20
N THR A 8 21.44 -1.62 -35.80
CA THR A 8 20.09 -1.52 -35.24
C THR A 8 20.02 -2.48 -34.05
N GLY A 9 20.22 -1.95 -32.85
CA GLY A 9 19.86 -2.65 -31.63
C GLY A 9 18.35 -2.90 -31.63
N SER A 10 17.95 -4.11 -31.97
CA SER A 10 16.60 -4.61 -31.77
C SER A 10 16.32 -4.59 -30.27
N ALA A 11 15.53 -3.61 -29.80
CA ALA A 11 14.87 -3.76 -28.52
C ALA A 11 13.98 -4.99 -28.64
N ALA A 12 14.39 -6.09 -27.98
CA ALA A 12 13.53 -7.25 -27.82
C ALA A 12 12.23 -6.72 -27.23
N ALA A 13 11.14 -6.80 -27.98
CA ALA A 13 9.81 -6.49 -27.49
C ALA A 13 9.62 -7.32 -26.21
N ALA A 14 9.43 -6.67 -25.07
CA ALA A 14 9.17 -7.34 -23.81
C ALA A 14 7.91 -8.17 -24.01
N ALA A 15 8.07 -9.48 -24.22
CA ALA A 15 7.00 -10.37 -24.65
C ALA A 15 5.83 -10.26 -23.65
N GLY A 16 4.68 -9.82 -24.15
CA GLY A 16 3.41 -9.87 -23.46
C GLY A 16 3.03 -8.69 -22.56
N TRP A 17 3.91 -7.72 -22.32
CA TRP A 17 3.55 -6.57 -21.47
C TRP A 17 2.79 -5.48 -22.23
N SER A 18 1.77 -4.90 -21.57
CA SER A 18 0.96 -3.80 -22.15
C SER A 18 0.31 -2.95 -21.06
N TRP A 19 0.01 -1.69 -21.43
CA TRP A 19 -0.81 -0.79 -20.63
C TRP A 19 -2.27 -0.90 -21.00
N GLN A 20 -3.15 -0.88 -20.01
CA GLN A 20 -4.58 -0.69 -20.18
C GLN A 20 -5.01 0.52 -19.34
N SER A 21 -5.67 1.49 -19.97
CA SER A 21 -6.18 2.69 -19.30
C SER A 21 -7.67 2.87 -19.58
N THR A 22 -8.39 3.30 -18.55
CA THR A 22 -9.78 3.74 -18.61
C THR A 22 -9.90 5.14 -17.98
N PRO A 23 -11.07 5.80 -18.00
CA PRO A 23 -11.28 7.00 -17.21
C PRO A 23 -11.06 6.79 -15.70
N ASP A 24 -11.29 5.58 -15.19
CA ASP A 24 -11.35 5.25 -13.77
C ASP A 24 -10.19 4.39 -13.26
N SER A 25 -9.30 3.94 -14.16
CA SER A 25 -8.20 3.07 -13.81
C SER A 25 -7.04 3.08 -14.79
N VAL A 26 -5.88 2.62 -14.32
CA VAL A 26 -4.74 2.24 -15.15
C VAL A 26 -4.19 0.91 -14.68
N ALA A 27 -3.84 0.03 -15.63
CA ALA A 27 -3.35 -1.32 -15.32
C ALA A 27 -2.11 -1.67 -16.15
N LEU A 28 -1.20 -2.41 -15.52
CA LEU A 28 -0.14 -3.14 -16.20
C LEU A 28 -0.60 -4.59 -16.42
N ARG A 29 -0.50 -5.04 -17.65
CA ARG A 29 -0.87 -6.40 -18.05
C ARG A 29 0.32 -7.17 -18.58
N GLN A 30 0.31 -8.49 -18.33
CA GLN A 30 1.15 -9.45 -19.00
C GLN A 30 0.23 -10.43 -19.73
N ASP A 31 0.25 -10.45 -21.06
CA ASP A 31 -0.67 -11.20 -21.92
C ASP A 31 -2.15 -10.94 -21.54
N GLN A 32 -2.88 -11.95 -21.10
CA GLN A 32 -4.27 -11.84 -20.68
C GLN A 32 -4.44 -11.46 -19.19
N GLN A 33 -3.35 -11.48 -18.40
CA GLN A 33 -3.40 -11.23 -16.97
C GLN A 33 -3.20 -9.75 -16.65
N THR A 34 -4.06 -9.17 -15.80
CA THR A 34 -3.78 -7.91 -15.12
C THR A 34 -2.84 -8.21 -13.94
N VAL A 35 -1.62 -7.66 -14.00
CA VAL A 35 -0.61 -7.82 -12.94
C VAL A 35 -0.86 -6.84 -11.80
N TRP A 36 -1.13 -5.59 -12.12
CA TRP A 36 -1.67 -4.64 -11.16
C TRP A 36 -2.59 -3.63 -11.84
N GLN A 37 -3.59 -3.15 -11.10
CA GLN A 37 -4.47 -2.07 -11.55
C GLN A 37 -4.65 -1.06 -10.43
N PHE A 38 -4.44 0.20 -10.74
CA PHE A 38 -4.75 1.33 -9.87
C PHE A 38 -6.14 1.86 -10.20
N ASN A 39 -7.05 1.81 -9.22
CA ASN A 39 -8.44 2.24 -9.31
C ASN A 39 -8.58 3.61 -8.62
N PHE A 40 -9.12 4.58 -9.36
CA PHE A 40 -9.28 5.97 -8.93
C PHE A 40 -10.58 6.60 -9.44
N GLY A 41 -11.52 5.78 -9.91
CA GLY A 41 -12.82 6.25 -10.38
C GLY A 41 -13.68 6.86 -9.27
N THR A 42 -14.70 7.62 -9.67
CA THR A 42 -15.58 8.37 -8.75
C THR A 42 -16.48 7.48 -7.88
N ASN A 43 -16.60 6.20 -8.21
CA ASN A 43 -17.27 5.17 -7.41
C ASN A 43 -16.37 4.54 -6.34
N GLU A 44 -15.08 4.89 -6.32
CA GLU A 44 -14.19 4.54 -5.22
C GLU A 44 -14.30 5.56 -4.09
N THR A 45 -14.15 5.09 -2.85
CA THR A 45 -14.06 5.94 -1.65
C THR A 45 -12.60 6.16 -1.23
N LYS A 46 -11.69 5.40 -1.80
CA LYS A 46 -10.24 5.44 -1.58
C LYS A 46 -9.51 4.95 -2.83
N PRO A 47 -8.56 5.70 -3.39
CA PRO A 47 -7.72 5.18 -4.48
C PRO A 47 -6.93 3.96 -4.02
N CYS A 48 -6.91 2.90 -4.85
CA CYS A 48 -6.36 1.61 -4.43
C CYS A 48 -5.80 0.79 -5.59
N PHE A 49 -4.96 -0.19 -5.25
CA PHE A 49 -4.51 -1.20 -6.22
C PHE A 49 -5.29 -2.50 -6.03
N HIS A 50 -5.98 -2.92 -7.10
CA HIS A 50 -6.57 -4.25 -7.23
C HIS A 50 -6.91 -4.54 -8.70
N PRO A 51 -6.52 -5.72 -9.22
CA PRO A 51 -5.71 -6.73 -8.55
C PRO A 51 -4.25 -6.28 -8.33
N VAL A 52 -3.56 -6.93 -7.41
CA VAL A 52 -2.11 -7.05 -7.39
C VAL A 52 -1.82 -8.54 -7.48
N ALA A 53 -1.15 -8.94 -8.56
CA ALA A 53 -0.87 -10.32 -8.91
C ALA A 53 0.61 -10.50 -9.24
N LEU A 54 1.12 -11.71 -9.15
CA LEU A 54 2.44 -12.03 -9.68
C LEU A 54 2.34 -12.31 -11.19
N PRO A 55 3.34 -11.93 -11.97
CA PRO A 55 3.40 -12.28 -13.39
C PRO A 55 3.27 -13.80 -13.60
N GLY A 56 2.25 -14.24 -14.37
CA GLY A 56 1.93 -15.67 -14.54
C GLY A 56 1.56 -16.42 -13.25
N GLY A 57 1.25 -15.71 -12.18
CA GLY A 57 0.98 -16.24 -10.85
C GLY A 57 -0.39 -15.81 -10.28
N PRO A 58 -0.62 -16.06 -8.98
CA PRO A 58 -1.91 -15.76 -8.34
C PRO A 58 -2.12 -14.27 -8.11
N VAL A 59 -3.38 -13.88 -8.00
CA VAL A 59 -3.79 -12.60 -7.41
C VAL A 59 -3.58 -12.69 -5.89
N LEU A 60 -2.94 -11.69 -5.30
CA LEU A 60 -2.60 -11.67 -3.87
C LEU A 60 -3.64 -10.88 -3.04
N THR A 61 -4.33 -9.93 -3.65
CA THR A 61 -5.16 -8.97 -2.95
C THR A 61 -6.65 -9.27 -3.07
N TRP A 62 -7.43 -8.89 -2.05
CA TRP A 62 -8.88 -9.03 -2.01
C TRP A 62 -9.57 -7.67 -1.88
N TYR A 63 -10.38 -7.33 -2.87
CA TYR A 63 -11.10 -6.06 -2.94
C TYR A 63 -12.53 -6.21 -2.47
N ARG A 64 -12.97 -5.33 -1.55
CA ARG A 64 -14.33 -5.27 -0.98
C ARG A 64 -14.85 -6.63 -0.52
N PRO A 65 -14.11 -7.34 0.36
CA PRO A 65 -14.58 -8.61 0.88
C PRO A 65 -15.91 -8.43 1.63
N PRO A 66 -16.80 -9.44 1.63
CA PRO A 66 -18.12 -9.33 2.25
C PRO A 66 -18.10 -8.95 3.74
N ASP A 67 -17.08 -9.38 4.47
CA ASP A 67 -16.87 -9.08 5.89
C ASP A 67 -16.45 -7.63 6.16
N HIS A 68 -15.75 -6.99 5.18
CA HIS A 68 -15.24 -5.63 5.27
C HIS A 68 -15.31 -4.93 3.91
N PRO A 69 -16.52 -4.56 3.42
CA PRO A 69 -16.69 -4.00 2.08
C PRO A 69 -15.99 -2.64 1.88
N TRP A 70 -15.50 -2.03 2.94
CA TRP A 70 -14.66 -0.82 2.91
C TRP A 70 -13.17 -1.09 2.78
N HIS A 71 -12.70 -2.35 2.77
CA HIS A 71 -11.32 -2.70 2.45
C HIS A 71 -11.06 -2.63 0.94
N ARG A 72 -9.96 -2.00 0.55
CA ARG A 72 -9.63 -1.67 -0.85
C ARG A 72 -8.36 -2.38 -1.34
N ALA A 73 -8.16 -3.64 -0.93
CA ALA A 73 -7.06 -4.49 -1.38
C ALA A 73 -5.67 -3.98 -0.97
N LEU A 74 -5.04 -3.07 -1.70
CA LEU A 74 -3.86 -2.31 -1.30
C LEU A 74 -4.19 -0.83 -1.37
N TRP A 75 -4.27 -0.16 -0.22
CA TRP A 75 -4.72 1.23 -0.12
C TRP A 75 -4.10 1.96 1.08
N PHE A 76 -4.25 3.27 1.13
CA PHE A 76 -3.99 4.09 2.31
C PHE A 76 -5.29 4.74 2.82
N SER A 77 -5.50 4.74 4.14
CA SER A 77 -6.55 5.53 4.80
C SER A 77 -6.19 5.81 6.26
N TRP A 78 -6.55 7.00 6.74
CA TRP A 78 -6.63 7.27 8.16
C TRP A 78 -7.91 6.64 8.75
N LYS A 79 -7.88 6.28 10.05
CA LYS A 79 -9.08 5.80 10.74
C LYS A 79 -9.95 6.98 11.18
N PHE A 80 -9.40 7.87 11.98
CA PHE A 80 -10.08 9.09 12.41
C PHE A 80 -9.22 10.32 12.12
N ILE A 81 -9.86 11.36 11.59
CA ILE A 81 -9.32 12.72 11.47
C ILE A 81 -10.26 13.64 12.23
N ASN A 82 -9.78 14.28 13.30
CA ASN A 82 -10.58 15.12 14.19
C ASN A 82 -11.84 14.42 14.71
N GLY A 83 -11.72 13.12 15.05
CA GLY A 83 -12.83 12.29 15.53
C GLY A 83 -13.79 11.80 14.45
N VAL A 84 -13.66 12.24 13.20
CA VAL A 84 -14.49 11.79 12.08
C VAL A 84 -13.88 10.53 11.44
N ASN A 85 -14.73 9.52 11.18
CA ASN A 85 -14.32 8.24 10.62
C ASN A 85 -14.17 8.31 9.09
N TYR A 86 -12.96 7.96 8.58
CA TYR A 86 -12.64 7.89 7.15
C TYR A 86 -12.44 6.43 6.67
N TRP A 87 -12.57 5.47 7.56
CA TRP A 87 -12.26 4.07 7.27
C TRP A 87 -13.47 3.24 6.88
N GLU A 88 -14.44 3.09 7.80
CA GLU A 88 -15.66 2.32 7.55
C GLU A 88 -16.67 3.12 6.76
N GLU A 89 -17.37 2.42 5.88
CA GLU A 89 -18.44 2.95 5.04
C GLU A 89 -19.80 2.57 5.62
N ASN A 90 -20.74 3.49 5.60
CA ASN A 90 -22.12 3.23 5.96
C ASN A 90 -22.74 2.24 4.95
N PRO A 91 -23.31 1.09 5.38
CA PRO A 91 -23.84 0.08 4.48
C PRO A 91 -24.96 0.57 3.54
N LYS A 92 -25.69 1.63 3.93
CA LYS A 92 -26.79 2.20 3.13
C LYS A 92 -26.30 3.15 2.05
N THR A 93 -25.22 3.91 2.31
CA THR A 93 -24.73 4.94 1.38
C THR A 93 -23.47 4.50 0.64
N GLY A 94 -22.74 3.50 1.16
CA GLY A 94 -21.43 3.11 0.66
C GLY A 94 -20.31 4.13 0.95
N LEU A 95 -20.57 5.13 1.81
CA LEU A 95 -19.68 6.25 2.07
C LEU A 95 -19.28 6.31 3.55
N ALA A 96 -18.05 6.69 3.84
CA ALA A 96 -17.60 6.99 5.20
C ALA A 96 -18.12 8.36 5.66
N ALA A 97 -18.11 8.64 6.98
CA ALA A 97 -18.48 9.96 7.51
C ALA A 97 -17.48 11.05 7.08
N GLY A 98 -16.20 10.71 6.98
CA GLY A 98 -15.19 11.55 6.35
C GLY A 98 -15.07 11.23 4.86
N ARG A 99 -14.94 12.26 4.03
CA ARG A 99 -14.77 12.15 2.58
C ARG A 99 -13.29 12.32 2.21
N THR A 100 -12.78 11.38 1.44
CA THR A 100 -11.51 11.53 0.71
C THR A 100 -11.86 11.82 -0.74
N GLU A 101 -11.41 12.94 -1.27
CA GLU A 101 -11.74 13.40 -2.61
C GLU A 101 -10.45 13.66 -3.40
N TRP A 102 -10.47 13.43 -4.69
CA TRP A 102 -9.33 13.64 -5.60
C TRP A 102 -9.79 13.92 -7.02
N ASN A 103 -8.92 14.58 -7.77
CA ASN A 103 -9.03 14.65 -9.23
C ASN A 103 -8.35 13.43 -9.88
N PRO A 104 -8.66 13.11 -11.14
CA PRO A 104 -7.95 12.05 -11.85
C PRO A 104 -6.42 12.22 -11.73
N PRO A 105 -5.67 11.15 -11.44
CA PRO A 105 -4.23 11.23 -11.22
C PRO A 105 -3.48 11.67 -12.49
N ALA A 106 -2.41 12.44 -12.30
CA ALA A 106 -1.37 12.55 -13.31
C ALA A 106 -0.68 11.18 -13.45
N ARG A 107 -0.54 10.70 -14.71
CA ARG A 107 -0.04 9.36 -15.03
C ARG A 107 1.08 9.46 -16.05
N GLU A 108 2.26 9.06 -15.67
CA GLU A 108 3.38 8.87 -16.58
C GLU A 108 3.60 7.36 -16.76
N LEU A 109 3.22 6.84 -17.92
CA LEU A 109 3.39 5.43 -18.30
C LEU A 109 4.57 5.34 -19.26
N ARG A 110 5.62 4.62 -18.87
CA ARG A 110 6.88 4.59 -19.60
C ARG A 110 7.00 3.35 -20.49
N PRO A 111 7.85 3.40 -21.54
CA PRO A 111 8.06 2.29 -22.46
C PRO A 111 8.68 1.04 -21.83
N ASP A 112 9.38 1.18 -20.70
CA ASP A 112 9.93 0.08 -19.92
C ASP A 112 8.90 -0.56 -18.96
N PHE A 113 7.64 -0.13 -19.06
CA PHE A 113 6.53 -0.54 -18.20
C PHE A 113 6.66 -0.13 -16.73
N SER A 114 7.50 0.84 -16.43
CA SER A 114 7.42 1.59 -15.17
C SER A 114 6.36 2.68 -15.26
N ALA A 115 5.86 3.13 -14.10
CA ALA A 115 4.87 4.20 -14.06
C ALA A 115 5.09 5.13 -12.87
N ARG A 116 4.74 6.41 -13.05
CA ARG A 116 4.55 7.36 -11.95
C ARG A 116 3.09 7.81 -11.91
N LEU A 117 2.47 7.68 -10.75
CA LEU A 117 1.08 8.05 -10.49
C LEU A 117 1.07 9.12 -9.40
N VAL A 118 0.48 10.28 -9.69
CA VAL A 118 0.44 11.40 -8.73
C VAL A 118 -0.99 11.85 -8.52
N LEU A 119 -1.40 11.95 -7.26
CA LEU A 119 -2.72 12.41 -6.84
C LEU A 119 -2.59 13.52 -5.80
N ASP A 120 -3.45 14.53 -5.94
CA ASP A 120 -3.73 15.47 -4.88
C ASP A 120 -5.11 15.14 -4.29
N LEU A 121 -5.12 14.83 -3.00
CA LEU A 121 -6.33 14.43 -2.28
C LEU A 121 -6.69 15.46 -1.23
N THR A 122 -7.98 15.57 -0.92
CA THR A 122 -8.50 16.36 0.19
C THR A 122 -9.28 15.48 1.15
N TYR A 123 -9.17 15.81 2.44
CA TYR A 123 -9.89 15.14 3.52
C TYR A 123 -10.83 16.16 4.16
N ARG A 124 -12.12 15.86 4.14
CA ARG A 124 -13.14 16.70 4.76
C ARG A 124 -14.21 15.87 5.47
N PRO A 125 -14.78 16.36 6.60
CA PRO A 125 -16.01 15.79 7.11
C PRO A 125 -17.15 15.95 6.08
N GLU A 126 -18.16 15.12 6.17
CA GLU A 126 -19.37 15.31 5.34
C GLU A 126 -19.94 16.72 5.53
N ASN A 127 -20.24 17.40 4.40
CA ASN A 127 -20.80 18.76 4.37
C ASN A 127 -19.95 19.85 5.05
N ALA A 128 -18.64 19.64 5.19
CA ALA A 128 -17.72 20.61 5.77
C ALA A 128 -16.55 20.95 4.84
N GLN A 129 -15.79 21.98 5.18
CA GLN A 129 -14.58 22.35 4.45
C GLN A 129 -13.45 21.32 4.66
N PRO A 130 -12.50 21.19 3.70
CA PRO A 130 -11.32 20.38 3.88
C PRO A 130 -10.52 20.79 5.13
N VAL A 131 -10.03 19.79 5.87
CA VAL A 131 -9.19 19.98 7.06
C VAL A 131 -7.73 19.62 6.78
N MET A 132 -7.49 18.75 5.78
CA MET A 132 -6.16 18.25 5.44
C MET A 132 -6.11 17.94 3.94
N THR A 133 -4.93 18.12 3.35
CA THR A 133 -4.62 17.65 1.99
C THR A 133 -3.58 16.55 2.04
N GLU A 134 -3.48 15.79 0.95
CA GLU A 134 -2.41 14.81 0.72
C GLU A 134 -1.90 14.96 -0.71
N HIS A 135 -0.58 15.03 -0.86
CA HIS A 135 0.11 14.80 -2.11
C HIS A 135 0.66 13.38 -2.11
N ARG A 136 0.14 12.53 -2.98
CA ARG A 136 0.51 11.12 -3.10
C ARG A 136 1.25 10.89 -4.41
N ALA A 137 2.49 10.41 -4.33
CA ALA A 137 3.25 9.94 -5.47
C ALA A 137 3.54 8.44 -5.31
N ILE A 138 3.28 7.66 -6.35
CA ILE A 138 3.55 6.23 -6.39
C ILE A 138 4.40 5.93 -7.62
N GLU A 139 5.62 5.44 -7.41
CA GLU A 139 6.50 4.92 -8.45
C GLU A 139 6.33 3.42 -8.55
N CYS A 140 5.83 2.93 -9.68
CA CYS A 140 5.79 1.51 -9.99
C CYS A 140 7.03 1.15 -10.82
N ALA A 141 7.89 0.28 -10.30
CA ALA A 141 9.08 -0.16 -11.01
C ALA A 141 8.71 -0.99 -12.26
N PRO A 142 9.59 -1.06 -13.26
CA PRO A 142 9.38 -1.95 -14.40
C PRO A 142 9.37 -3.41 -13.94
N PRO A 143 8.70 -4.31 -14.70
CA PRO A 143 8.79 -5.74 -14.47
C PRO A 143 10.25 -6.22 -14.48
N ASP A 144 10.60 -7.12 -13.56
CA ASP A 144 11.94 -7.70 -13.49
C ASP A 144 11.90 -9.22 -13.60
N GLU A 145 13.08 -9.82 -13.87
CA GLU A 145 13.24 -11.27 -14.04
C GLU A 145 12.95 -12.07 -12.75
N ARG A 146 12.95 -11.42 -11.58
CA ARG A 146 12.60 -12.03 -10.29
C ARG A 146 11.10 -12.23 -10.12
N GLY A 147 10.29 -11.63 -11.02
CA GLY A 147 8.84 -11.62 -10.94
C GLY A 147 8.31 -10.74 -9.81
N PHE A 148 9.06 -9.74 -9.36
CA PHE A 148 8.64 -8.80 -8.34
C PHE A 148 7.81 -7.68 -8.94
N ILE A 149 6.78 -7.26 -8.21
CA ILE A 149 6.02 -6.03 -8.45
C ILE A 149 6.38 -5.08 -7.32
N VAL A 150 7.08 -3.99 -7.66
CA VAL A 150 7.62 -3.04 -6.69
C VAL A 150 6.92 -1.70 -6.86
N GLN A 151 6.45 -1.13 -5.74
CA GLN A 151 5.81 0.18 -5.69
C GLN A 151 6.41 1.00 -4.54
N ASP A 152 6.91 2.19 -4.85
CA ASP A 152 7.37 3.17 -3.87
C ASP A 152 6.28 4.22 -3.65
N TRP A 153 5.80 4.31 -2.42
CA TRP A 153 4.76 5.23 -2.01
C TRP A 153 5.34 6.38 -1.21
N THR A 154 5.06 7.60 -1.63
CA THR A 154 5.34 8.83 -0.88
C THR A 154 4.01 9.56 -0.67
N LEU A 155 3.65 9.78 0.60
CA LEU A 155 2.39 10.38 1.02
C LEU A 155 2.71 11.58 1.90
N THR A 156 2.44 12.79 1.44
CA THR A 156 2.69 14.03 2.18
C THR A 156 1.36 14.66 2.57
N PHE A 157 1.03 14.61 3.84
CA PHE A 157 -0.18 15.17 4.44
C PHE A 157 0.09 16.56 4.98
N THR A 158 -0.78 17.53 4.70
CA THR A 158 -0.66 18.91 5.18
C THR A 158 -1.94 19.32 5.89
N ALA A 159 -1.84 19.67 7.18
CA ALA A 159 -2.94 20.28 7.93
C ALA A 159 -3.21 21.69 7.40
N LEU A 160 -4.47 22.02 7.16
CA LEU A 160 -4.88 23.33 6.64
C LEU A 160 -4.97 24.37 7.76
N GLY A 161 -6.09 25.08 7.87
CA GLY A 161 -6.26 26.24 8.76
C GLY A 161 -6.24 25.97 10.28
N SER A 162 -6.23 24.71 10.72
CA SER A 162 -6.21 24.29 12.13
C SER A 162 -5.40 23.01 12.33
N ASP A 163 -5.06 22.71 13.59
CA ASP A 163 -4.44 21.43 13.95
C ASP A 163 -5.34 20.28 13.54
N VAL A 164 -4.70 19.19 13.05
CA VAL A 164 -5.38 17.95 12.67
C VAL A 164 -4.98 16.84 13.63
N PHE A 165 -5.96 16.29 14.33
CA PHE A 165 -5.78 15.15 15.23
C PHE A 165 -6.06 13.85 14.50
N LEU A 166 -5.00 13.06 14.28
CA LEU A 166 -5.02 11.74 13.65
C LEU A 166 -5.13 10.69 14.75
N ASP A 167 -6.17 9.85 14.70
CA ASP A 167 -6.45 8.85 15.72
C ASP A 167 -6.83 7.50 15.09
N ARG A 168 -6.91 6.48 15.94
CA ARG A 168 -7.23 5.08 15.61
C ARG A 168 -8.26 4.53 16.60
N THR A 169 -8.82 3.36 16.31
CA THR A 169 -9.58 2.62 17.31
C THR A 169 -8.69 2.30 18.51
N PRO A 170 -9.12 2.58 19.75
CA PRO A 170 -8.30 2.35 20.95
C PRO A 170 -7.84 0.88 21.08
N LEU A 171 -6.65 0.69 21.63
CA LEU A 171 -6.09 -0.65 21.89
C LEU A 171 -6.84 -1.36 23.04
N PRO A 172 -6.77 -2.69 23.15
CA PRO A 172 -7.53 -3.45 24.16
C PRO A 172 -7.34 -3.00 25.62
N ASN A 173 -6.19 -2.43 25.93
CA ASN A 173 -5.83 -1.94 27.27
C ASN A 173 -6.15 -0.44 27.49
N GLU A 174 -6.74 0.23 26.52
CA GLU A 174 -7.14 1.63 26.61
C GLU A 174 -8.65 1.76 26.91
N PRO A 175 -9.11 2.90 27.43
CA PRO A 175 -10.55 3.16 27.62
C PRO A 175 -11.31 3.03 26.29
N GLY A 176 -12.38 2.24 26.26
CA GLY A 176 -13.13 1.91 25.04
C GLY A 176 -12.41 1.01 24.07
N GLY A 177 -11.31 0.37 24.49
CA GLY A 177 -10.43 -0.45 23.69
C GLY A 177 -11.10 -1.64 23.03
N GLN A 178 -10.61 -1.99 21.84
CA GLN A 178 -11.13 -3.10 21.05
C GLN A 178 -9.99 -4.08 20.72
N VAL A 179 -10.33 -5.37 20.68
CA VAL A 179 -9.37 -6.43 20.31
C VAL A 179 -8.72 -6.17 18.93
N TYR A 180 -9.44 -5.48 18.06
CA TYR A 180 -9.00 -5.07 16.73
C TYR A 180 -8.44 -3.63 16.68
N GLY A 181 -8.26 -2.94 17.79
CA GLY A 181 -7.75 -1.55 17.83
C GLY A 181 -6.35 -1.38 17.26
N GLY A 182 -5.99 -0.13 16.92
CA GLY A 182 -4.63 0.26 16.51
C GLY A 182 -4.36 0.30 15.00
N TYR A 183 -5.32 0.03 14.12
CA TYR A 183 -5.13 0.08 12.68
C TYR A 183 -5.36 1.48 12.11
N ALA A 184 -4.53 1.88 11.18
CA ALA A 184 -4.66 3.00 10.23
C ALA A 184 -3.40 3.05 9.35
N GLY A 185 -3.48 3.59 8.14
CA GLY A 185 -2.33 3.77 7.28
C GLY A 185 -2.36 2.92 6.00
N LEU A 186 -1.17 2.67 5.45
CA LEU A 186 -1.01 1.80 4.28
C LEU A 186 -1.41 0.37 4.64
N SER A 187 -2.31 -0.22 3.89
CA SER A 187 -2.98 -1.46 4.26
C SER A 187 -3.04 -2.45 3.11
N VAL A 188 -2.87 -3.72 3.41
CA VAL A 188 -3.03 -4.82 2.46
C VAL A 188 -4.04 -5.81 3.00
N ARG A 189 -5.12 -6.03 2.23
CA ARG A 189 -6.06 -7.13 2.41
C ARG A 189 -5.71 -8.21 1.40
N LEU A 190 -5.24 -9.34 1.89
CA LEU A 190 -4.87 -10.48 1.07
C LEU A 190 -6.06 -11.42 0.85
N VAL A 191 -5.96 -12.27 -0.17
CA VAL A 191 -7.00 -13.26 -0.49
C VAL A 191 -7.19 -14.24 0.66
N GLN A 192 -8.42 -14.68 0.84
CA GLN A 192 -8.83 -15.59 1.93
C GLN A 192 -8.16 -16.96 1.79
N GLU A 193 -7.96 -17.39 0.58
CA GLU A 193 -7.42 -18.69 0.18
C GLU A 193 -5.92 -18.85 0.50
N MET A 194 -5.23 -17.76 0.89
CA MET A 194 -3.83 -17.85 1.29
C MET A 194 -3.68 -18.72 2.54
N GLY A 195 -3.14 -19.92 2.36
CA GLY A 195 -2.81 -20.88 3.42
C GLY A 195 -1.36 -20.80 3.87
N ASP A 196 -0.98 -21.58 4.88
CA ASP A 196 0.39 -21.67 5.43
C ASP A 196 1.04 -20.31 5.66
N VAL A 197 0.27 -19.39 6.22
CA VAL A 197 0.68 -17.99 6.41
C VAL A 197 1.88 -17.89 7.35
N ARG A 198 2.85 -17.09 6.93
CA ARG A 198 4.02 -16.70 7.73
C ARG A 198 4.15 -15.17 7.72
N LEU A 199 4.47 -14.63 8.89
CA LEU A 199 4.85 -13.24 9.05
C LEU A 199 6.33 -13.21 9.43
N THR A 200 7.13 -12.43 8.70
CA THR A 200 8.57 -12.34 8.89
C THR A 200 8.98 -10.87 9.01
N ALA A 201 9.74 -10.53 10.05
CA ALA A 201 10.44 -9.25 10.17
C ALA A 201 11.91 -9.40 9.80
N ARG A 202 12.63 -8.28 9.78
CA ARG A 202 14.10 -8.29 9.57
C ARG A 202 14.85 -9.05 10.67
N GLU A 203 14.25 -9.17 11.83
CA GLU A 203 14.81 -9.85 13.02
C GLU A 203 14.48 -11.35 13.02
N GLY A 204 13.56 -11.81 12.19
CA GLY A 204 13.17 -13.22 12.08
C GLY A 204 11.66 -13.44 11.97
N PRO A 205 11.22 -14.70 12.08
CA PRO A 205 9.82 -15.05 12.03
C PRO A 205 9.04 -14.46 13.21
N ILE A 206 7.80 -14.06 12.95
CA ILE A 206 6.87 -13.52 13.94
C ILE A 206 5.71 -14.49 14.12
N ALA A 207 5.36 -14.79 15.37
CA ALA A 207 4.19 -15.56 15.72
C ALA A 207 2.96 -14.66 15.88
N PHE A 208 1.81 -15.14 15.41
CA PHE A 208 0.52 -14.55 15.73
C PHE A 208 0.04 -15.01 17.11
N THR A 209 -0.47 -14.10 17.92
CA THR A 209 -1.16 -14.40 19.17
C THR A 209 -2.66 -14.21 18.97
N ALA A 210 -3.45 -15.26 19.16
CA ALA A 210 -4.89 -15.26 18.85
C ALA A 210 -5.21 -14.67 17.45
N GLY A 211 -4.43 -15.06 16.44
CA GLY A 211 -4.60 -14.62 15.07
C GLY A 211 -4.17 -13.17 14.80
N ARG A 212 -3.49 -12.50 15.73
CA ARG A 212 -3.07 -11.08 15.60
C ARG A 212 -1.62 -10.87 15.97
N TYR A 213 -1.03 -9.85 15.37
CA TYR A 213 0.28 -9.32 15.74
C TYR A 213 0.21 -7.79 15.87
N ARG A 214 0.81 -7.27 16.92
CA ARG A 214 1.18 -5.86 17.09
C ARG A 214 2.60 -5.78 17.60
N GLY A 215 3.42 -4.98 16.95
CA GLY A 215 4.83 -4.80 17.30
C GLY A 215 5.46 -3.75 16.42
N GLN A 216 6.73 -3.47 16.62
CA GLN A 216 7.51 -2.54 15.81
C GLN A 216 8.47 -3.30 14.91
N ALA A 217 8.57 -2.89 13.65
CA ALA A 217 9.54 -3.44 12.71
C ALA A 217 9.81 -2.43 11.59
N SER A 218 11.02 -2.45 11.02
CA SER A 218 11.37 -1.65 9.85
C SER A 218 10.94 -2.30 8.52
N ALA A 219 10.46 -3.52 8.54
CA ALA A 219 9.87 -4.21 7.41
C ALA A 219 9.11 -5.45 7.88
N LEU A 220 8.01 -5.76 7.22
CA LEU A 220 7.32 -7.06 7.36
C LEU A 220 7.07 -7.69 6.00
N ASP A 221 7.25 -8.99 5.93
CA ASP A 221 6.78 -9.87 4.86
C ASP A 221 5.61 -10.71 5.36
N TYR A 222 4.48 -10.64 4.64
CA TYR A 222 3.31 -11.49 4.85
C TYR A 222 3.20 -12.44 3.64
N ALA A 223 3.54 -13.69 3.83
CA ALA A 223 3.59 -14.68 2.76
C ALA A 223 2.83 -15.96 3.13
N GLY A 224 2.36 -16.65 2.10
CA GLY A 224 1.64 -17.91 2.25
C GLY A 224 1.65 -18.74 0.97
N THR A 225 0.69 -19.64 0.85
CA THR A 225 0.49 -20.49 -0.33
C THR A 225 -0.87 -20.19 -0.94
N ILE A 226 -0.93 -19.89 -2.24
CA ILE A 226 -2.15 -19.69 -3.03
C ILE A 226 -2.05 -20.64 -4.23
N ASP A 227 -3.04 -21.51 -4.44
CA ASP A 227 -3.07 -22.50 -5.53
C ASP A 227 -1.77 -23.32 -5.63
N GLY A 228 -1.23 -23.75 -4.48
CA GLY A 228 0.00 -24.52 -4.39
C GLY A 228 1.29 -23.71 -4.62
N ARG A 229 1.23 -22.41 -4.86
CA ARG A 229 2.37 -21.52 -5.11
C ARG A 229 2.64 -20.64 -3.90
N ALA A 230 3.88 -20.59 -3.45
CA ALA A 230 4.28 -19.67 -2.41
C ALA A 230 4.37 -18.24 -2.98
N ALA A 231 3.77 -17.29 -2.29
CA ALA A 231 3.72 -15.87 -2.67
C ALA A 231 3.54 -14.98 -1.45
N GLY A 232 3.95 -13.72 -1.52
CA GLY A 232 3.83 -12.78 -0.43
C GLY A 232 3.82 -11.32 -0.86
N VAL A 233 3.55 -10.48 0.13
CA VAL A 233 3.70 -9.03 0.03
C VAL A 233 4.57 -8.55 1.19
N ALA A 234 5.69 -7.94 0.86
CA ALA A 234 6.54 -7.25 1.82
C ALA A 234 6.26 -5.75 1.78
N ILE A 235 6.25 -5.10 2.95
CA ILE A 235 6.29 -3.63 3.06
C ILE A 235 7.53 -3.24 3.85
N LEU A 236 8.30 -2.33 3.26
CA LEU A 236 9.51 -1.76 3.86
C LEU A 236 9.19 -0.34 4.33
N ASP A 237 9.49 -0.06 5.60
CA ASP A 237 9.30 1.22 6.25
C ASP A 237 10.51 2.14 6.03
N HIS A 238 10.27 3.43 5.87
CA HIS A 238 11.35 4.41 5.77
C HIS A 238 11.76 4.90 7.17
N PRO A 239 13.05 5.04 7.48
CA PRO A 239 13.52 5.44 8.82
C PRO A 239 13.11 6.85 9.24
N GLU A 240 12.70 7.71 8.30
CA GLU A 240 12.17 9.06 8.57
C GLU A 240 10.66 9.10 8.76
N ASN A 241 9.95 7.97 8.67
CA ASN A 241 8.53 7.93 8.94
C ASN A 241 8.24 8.25 10.42
N LEU A 242 7.07 8.85 10.66
CA LEU A 242 6.58 9.04 12.03
C LEU A 242 6.60 7.71 12.77
N ASN A 243 7.14 7.71 13.99
CA ASN A 243 7.26 6.53 14.85
C ASN A 243 8.08 5.36 14.25
N ALA A 244 9.04 5.66 13.34
CA ALA A 244 9.92 4.62 12.79
C ALA A 244 10.86 4.02 13.88
N PRO A 245 11.09 2.67 13.85
CA PRO A 245 10.45 1.71 12.99
C PRO A 245 8.96 1.61 13.28
N SER A 246 8.15 1.63 12.20
CA SER A 246 6.69 1.71 12.33
C SER A 246 6.10 0.66 13.25
N PRO A 247 5.09 1.01 14.07
CA PRO A 247 4.19 0.03 14.64
C PRO A 247 3.44 -0.71 13.52
N TRP A 248 3.17 -1.99 13.73
CA TRP A 248 2.44 -2.83 12.79
C TRP A 248 1.21 -3.43 13.41
N TYR A 249 0.22 -3.63 12.58
CA TYR A 249 -0.94 -4.46 12.88
C TYR A 249 -1.12 -5.52 11.78
N ALA A 250 -1.12 -6.79 12.16
CA ALA A 250 -1.37 -7.88 11.23
C ALA A 250 -2.38 -8.86 11.78
N ILE A 251 -3.19 -9.45 10.90
CA ILE A 251 -4.23 -10.44 11.19
C ILE A 251 -4.02 -11.66 10.31
N ASN A 252 -4.11 -12.83 10.93
CA ASN A 252 -4.20 -14.12 10.29
C ASN A 252 -5.22 -14.96 11.07
N ASP A 253 -6.49 -14.83 10.75
CA ASP A 253 -7.57 -15.62 11.31
C ASP A 253 -8.47 -16.20 10.19
N ASN A 254 -9.51 -16.92 10.56
CA ASN A 254 -10.37 -17.60 9.57
C ASN A 254 -11.10 -16.63 8.63
N ALA A 255 -11.30 -15.39 9.03
CA ALA A 255 -12.01 -14.39 8.26
C ALA A 255 -11.09 -13.42 7.52
N MET A 256 -9.82 -13.27 7.96
CA MET A 256 -9.02 -12.15 7.49
C MET A 256 -7.53 -12.48 7.36
N ARG A 257 -6.96 -12.07 6.21
CA ARG A 257 -5.53 -11.96 5.93
C ARG A 257 -5.25 -10.48 5.69
N TYR A 258 -4.62 -9.82 6.65
CA TYR A 258 -4.44 -8.36 6.63
C TYR A 258 -3.15 -7.97 7.33
N PHE A 259 -2.47 -6.93 6.83
CA PHE A 259 -1.40 -6.26 7.56
C PHE A 259 -1.22 -4.80 7.13
N SER A 260 -0.63 -4.00 8.02
CA SER A 260 -0.48 -2.56 7.86
C SER A 260 0.70 -2.06 8.72
N PRO A 261 1.59 -1.20 8.19
CA PRO A 261 2.38 -0.29 9.02
C PRO A 261 1.43 0.74 9.63
N ALA A 262 0.92 0.41 10.81
CA ALA A 262 -0.09 1.18 11.52
C ALA A 262 0.59 2.30 12.32
N VAL A 263 1.09 3.31 11.63
CA VAL A 263 2.02 4.34 12.10
C VAL A 263 1.61 5.05 13.40
N ILE A 264 0.31 5.13 13.69
CA ILE A 264 -0.25 5.71 14.93
C ILE A 264 -0.86 4.64 15.86
N CYS A 265 -0.49 3.35 15.70
CA CYS A 265 -1.08 2.23 16.46
C CYS A 265 -1.07 2.48 17.98
N TYR A 266 0.07 2.88 18.52
CA TYR A 266 0.25 3.03 19.97
C TYR A 266 -0.13 4.39 20.52
N GLN A 267 -0.16 5.42 19.68
CA GLN A 267 -0.54 6.77 20.11
C GLN A 267 -1.08 7.60 18.95
N PRO A 268 -2.09 8.46 19.19
CA PRO A 268 -2.53 9.44 18.23
C PRO A 268 -1.43 10.44 17.87
N HIS A 269 -1.64 11.19 16.78
CA HIS A 269 -0.71 12.23 16.35
C HIS A 269 -1.44 13.53 16.04
N THR A 270 -0.91 14.65 16.51
CA THR A 270 -1.40 15.99 16.15
C THR A 270 -0.50 16.62 15.11
N LEU A 271 -1.01 16.75 13.89
CA LEU A 271 -0.37 17.52 12.82
C LEU A 271 -0.76 18.99 12.97
N LYS A 272 0.22 19.84 13.27
CA LYS A 272 -0.01 21.27 13.50
C LYS A 272 -0.45 22.00 12.22
N ALA A 273 -1.29 23.01 12.37
CA ALA A 273 -1.77 23.86 11.27
C ALA A 273 -0.62 24.34 10.37
N GLY A 274 -0.76 24.19 9.08
CA GLY A 274 0.24 24.54 8.06
C GLY A 274 1.49 23.67 8.05
N ARG A 275 1.57 22.61 8.88
CA ARG A 275 2.69 21.67 8.87
C ARG A 275 2.36 20.44 8.05
N SER A 276 3.41 19.77 7.58
CA SER A 276 3.28 18.54 6.79
C SER A 276 3.93 17.35 7.50
N LEU A 277 3.35 16.18 7.26
CA LEU A 277 3.85 14.86 7.63
C LEU A 277 4.03 14.04 6.35
N THR A 278 5.24 13.52 6.13
CA THR A 278 5.51 12.64 5.00
C THR A 278 5.73 11.20 5.48
N LEU A 279 5.06 10.25 4.83
CA LEU A 279 5.26 8.82 5.02
C LEU A 279 5.77 8.20 3.71
N ARG A 280 6.78 7.33 3.80
CA ARG A 280 7.39 6.64 2.66
C ARG A 280 7.42 5.15 2.90
N TYR A 281 6.99 4.36 1.90
CA TYR A 281 6.99 2.90 1.97
C TYR A 281 7.37 2.31 0.63
N ARG A 282 8.04 1.15 0.65
CA ARG A 282 8.13 0.28 -0.51
C ARG A 282 7.26 -0.94 -0.30
N VAL A 283 6.36 -1.22 -1.23
CA VAL A 283 5.53 -2.43 -1.29
C VAL A 283 6.11 -3.34 -2.37
N ILE A 284 6.32 -4.62 -2.05
CA ILE A 284 6.84 -5.62 -2.98
C ILE A 284 5.94 -6.85 -2.94
N ALA A 285 5.22 -7.11 -4.03
CA ALA A 285 4.62 -8.43 -4.24
C ALA A 285 5.66 -9.35 -4.88
N HIS A 286 5.81 -10.57 -4.37
CA HIS A 286 6.92 -11.44 -4.75
C HIS A 286 6.54 -12.93 -4.70
N PRO A 287 7.17 -13.79 -5.54
CA PRO A 287 7.07 -15.22 -5.41
C PRO A 287 7.89 -15.71 -4.21
N GLY A 288 7.52 -16.89 -3.70
CA GLY A 288 8.21 -17.53 -2.60
C GLY A 288 7.85 -16.96 -1.24
N ARG A 289 8.61 -17.33 -0.24
CA ARG A 289 8.55 -16.85 1.14
C ARG A 289 9.88 -16.23 1.49
N TRP A 290 9.87 -15.02 2.00
CA TRP A 290 11.10 -14.34 2.39
C TRP A 290 11.49 -14.68 3.82
N ASP A 291 12.78 -14.83 4.04
CA ASP A 291 13.40 -14.87 5.35
C ASP A 291 13.91 -13.48 5.76
N ALA A 292 14.43 -13.39 6.98
CA ALA A 292 15.00 -12.16 7.51
C ALA A 292 16.16 -11.62 6.66
N ALA A 293 17.00 -12.49 6.11
CA ALA A 293 18.14 -12.08 5.29
C ALA A 293 17.68 -11.45 3.97
N LYS A 294 16.63 -12.00 3.34
CA LYS A 294 16.04 -11.44 2.14
C LYS A 294 15.40 -10.07 2.42
N LEU A 295 14.63 -9.95 3.51
CA LEU A 295 14.07 -8.66 3.93
C LEU A 295 15.15 -7.61 4.21
N GLN A 296 16.25 -7.99 4.87
CA GLN A 296 17.38 -7.09 5.11
C GLN A 296 18.02 -6.62 3.80
N SER A 297 18.19 -7.54 2.84
CA SER A 297 18.77 -7.22 1.53
C SER A 297 17.91 -6.22 0.76
N GLU A 298 16.59 -6.45 0.67
CA GLU A 298 15.67 -5.56 -0.04
C GLU A 298 15.52 -4.21 0.69
N SER A 299 15.55 -4.18 2.03
CA SER A 299 15.57 -2.94 2.80
C SER A 299 16.80 -2.10 2.52
N LYS A 300 18.01 -2.71 2.45
CA LYS A 300 19.24 -2.00 2.07
C LYS A 300 19.16 -1.44 0.66
N ARG A 301 18.59 -2.20 -0.29
CA ARG A 301 18.38 -1.74 -1.67
C ARG A 301 17.44 -0.53 -1.73
N TYR A 302 16.31 -0.59 -1.02
CA TYR A 302 15.36 0.52 -0.91
C TYR A 302 16.03 1.79 -0.43
N LEU A 303 16.70 1.75 0.72
CA LEU A 303 17.35 2.92 1.32
C LEU A 303 18.52 3.44 0.48
N GLY A 304 19.22 2.56 -0.23
CA GLY A 304 20.29 2.95 -1.15
C GLY A 304 19.77 3.72 -2.36
N GLN A 305 18.62 3.33 -2.90
CA GLN A 305 17.98 4.00 -4.04
C GLN A 305 17.38 5.36 -3.65
N GLN A 306 16.78 5.49 -2.46
CA GLN A 306 16.25 6.76 -1.96
C GLN A 306 17.34 7.84 -1.83
N LYS A 307 18.52 7.49 -1.32
CA LYS A 307 19.65 8.43 -1.21
C LYS A 307 20.14 8.98 -2.55
N LEU A 308 19.97 8.23 -3.63
CA LEU A 308 20.35 8.66 -4.97
C LEU A 308 19.30 9.57 -5.61
N SER A 309 18.03 9.45 -5.23
CA SER A 309 16.95 10.30 -5.72
C SER A 309 16.83 11.65 -5.01
N ASP A 310 17.41 11.77 -3.80
CA ASP A 310 17.42 13.00 -2.99
C ASP A 310 18.65 13.88 -3.27
N GLN A 311 19.59 13.45 -4.14
CA GLN A 311 20.75 14.18 -4.64
C GLN A 311 20.52 14.77 -6.03
#